data_2996cd3ec7dfad67cee56dac2c6d4758
#
_entry.id   2996cd3ec7dfad67cee56dac2c6d4758
#
_cell.length_a   1.000
_cell.length_b   1.000
_cell.length_c   1.000
_cell.angle_alpha   90.00
_cell.angle_beta   90.00
_cell.angle_gamma   90.00
#
_symmetry.space_group_name_H-M   'P 1'
#
loop_
_entity.id
_entity.type
_entity.pdbx_description
1 polymer ?
#
loop_
_entity_poly.entity_id
_entity_poly.type
_entity_poly.pdbx_seq_one_letter_code
_entity_poly.pdbx_strand_id
1 'polypeptide(L)'
;MDPRVREHAETLVDWSARIEAGDNVVVSVAEGAHELGVATAAVLGERGANLLATYDSAEIDRAYLTAHDSDFDDDPEHQLSLYERADSVLRLGGGRNTAENADVAADKRAARRQATQGVREARLDTDWVSTVHPTRSLAQQAGMGYADYRDFVYDAVLRDWESLADEMGRLKQLLDDGETVRIVNEGTDLRLRVDGRSAVNSCASVAYDSHNLPSGEVFTAPYATEGHVTFDVPMTVRGEPIRNARLEFEDGEVTDVAAAQGEGVVREVVETDEGARRLGELGVGMNRGIGRVTDNILFDEKMGGTVHLALGRAYDANLPDGESGNDSAVHVDLITDMRGDSRLKIDGEVVQEDGTFRWE
;
A
#
# COMPACT_ATOMS: atom_id res chain seq x y z
N MET A 1 -2.99 14.80 24.80
CA MET A 1 -2.94 13.74 23.78
C MET A 1 -4.38 13.44 23.36
N ASP A 2 -4.66 13.43 22.07
CA ASP A 2 -5.96 13.01 21.52
C ASP A 2 -6.20 11.53 21.91
N PRO A 3 -7.35 11.13 22.46
CA PRO A 3 -7.60 9.75 22.86
C PRO A 3 -7.46 8.74 21.72
N ARG A 4 -7.74 9.17 20.50
CA ARG A 4 -7.59 8.35 19.29
C ARG A 4 -6.15 7.90 19.00
N VAL A 5 -5.14 8.62 19.52
CA VAL A 5 -3.74 8.18 19.44
C VAL A 5 -3.54 6.87 20.20
N ARG A 6 -4.20 6.73 21.35
CA ARG A 6 -4.16 5.52 22.14
C ARG A 6 -4.90 4.37 21.45
N GLU A 7 -6.09 4.63 20.93
CA GLU A 7 -6.89 3.65 20.18
C GLU A 7 -6.13 3.16 18.94
N HIS A 8 -5.41 4.06 18.24
CA HIS A 8 -4.54 3.69 17.12
C HIS A 8 -3.41 2.74 17.57
N ALA A 9 -2.76 3.04 18.70
CA ALA A 9 -1.72 2.18 19.24
C ALA A 9 -2.26 0.79 19.66
N GLU A 10 -3.45 0.74 20.25
CA GLU A 10 -4.13 -0.51 20.59
C GLU A 10 -4.48 -1.32 19.33
N THR A 11 -5.05 -0.68 18.31
CA THR A 11 -5.31 -1.33 17.02
C THR A 11 -4.04 -1.88 16.40
N LEU A 12 -2.95 -1.10 16.41
CA LEU A 12 -1.67 -1.51 15.86
C LEU A 12 -1.08 -2.72 16.57
N VAL A 13 -1.12 -2.74 17.91
CA VAL A 13 -0.53 -3.81 18.74
C VAL A 13 -1.42 -5.05 18.77
N ASP A 14 -2.73 -4.87 19.02
CA ASP A 14 -3.63 -5.99 19.32
C ASP A 14 -4.20 -6.63 18.04
N TRP A 15 -4.60 -5.79 17.06
CA TRP A 15 -5.19 -6.28 15.81
C TRP A 15 -4.14 -6.51 14.73
N SER A 16 -3.32 -5.47 14.46
CA SER A 16 -2.48 -5.50 13.27
C SER A 16 -1.26 -6.41 13.44
N ALA A 17 -0.49 -6.21 14.48
CA ALA A 17 0.74 -6.97 14.71
C ALA A 17 0.56 -8.20 15.61
N ARG A 18 -0.60 -8.34 16.28
CA ARG A 18 -0.92 -9.50 17.14
C ARG A 18 0.14 -9.76 18.22
N ILE A 19 0.68 -8.70 18.83
CA ILE A 19 1.78 -8.79 19.80
C ILE A 19 1.36 -9.55 21.05
N GLU A 20 2.20 -10.49 21.46
CA GLU A 20 2.02 -11.29 22.67
C GLU A 20 3.04 -10.92 23.77
N ALA A 21 2.79 -11.41 24.98
CA ALA A 21 3.71 -11.20 26.10
C ALA A 21 5.04 -11.92 25.86
N GLY A 22 6.14 -11.18 25.97
CA GLY A 22 7.47 -11.72 25.77
C GLY A 22 8.05 -11.46 24.38
N ASP A 23 7.25 -11.05 23.38
CA ASP A 23 7.72 -10.71 22.04
C ASP A 23 8.75 -9.59 22.07
N ASN A 24 9.77 -9.72 21.22
CA ASN A 24 10.80 -8.70 21.00
C ASN A 24 10.34 -7.78 19.86
N VAL A 25 9.89 -6.60 20.23
CA VAL A 25 9.30 -5.63 19.30
C VAL A 25 10.24 -4.47 19.04
N VAL A 26 10.58 -4.26 17.77
CA VAL A 26 11.30 -3.07 17.32
C VAL A 26 10.28 -2.04 16.84
N VAL A 27 10.26 -0.86 17.45
CA VAL A 27 9.40 0.26 17.05
C VAL A 27 10.25 1.36 16.44
N SER A 28 10.10 1.56 15.13
CA SER A 28 10.74 2.65 14.39
C SER A 28 9.79 3.86 14.36
N VAL A 29 10.19 4.94 15.02
CA VAL A 29 9.37 6.13 15.24
C VAL A 29 9.87 7.28 14.38
N ALA A 30 9.11 7.70 13.37
CA ALA A 30 9.42 8.90 12.63
C ALA A 30 9.26 10.16 13.53
N GLU A 31 10.03 11.20 13.22
CA GLU A 31 10.10 12.43 14.05
C GLU A 31 8.75 13.13 14.30
N GLY A 32 7.79 13.02 13.37
CA GLY A 32 6.43 13.53 13.53
C GLY A 32 5.47 12.57 14.22
N ALA A 33 5.86 11.31 14.43
CA ALA A 33 5.03 10.27 15.05
C ALA A 33 5.29 10.06 16.54
N HIS A 34 5.97 10.99 17.20
CA HIS A 34 6.35 10.86 18.60
C HIS A 34 5.18 10.54 19.54
N GLU A 35 4.03 11.21 19.39
CA GLU A 35 2.84 10.93 20.24
C GLU A 35 2.34 9.49 20.08
N LEU A 36 2.31 8.96 18.85
CA LEU A 36 1.94 7.57 18.58
C LEU A 36 3.00 6.61 19.15
N GLY A 37 4.28 6.93 19.01
CA GLY A 37 5.38 6.15 19.60
C GLY A 37 5.24 6.02 21.12
N VAL A 38 4.92 7.11 21.83
CA VAL A 38 4.67 7.08 23.28
C VAL A 38 3.46 6.20 23.63
N ALA A 39 2.37 6.32 22.88
CA ALA A 39 1.17 5.51 23.11
C ALA A 39 1.45 4.02 22.83
N THR A 40 2.14 3.70 21.71
CA THR A 40 2.53 2.33 21.36
C THR A 40 3.43 1.70 22.43
N ALA A 41 4.43 2.45 22.92
CA ALA A 41 5.30 1.98 24.00
C ALA A 41 4.52 1.66 25.29
N ALA A 42 3.51 2.47 25.63
CA ALA A 42 2.67 2.23 26.79
C ALA A 42 1.83 0.94 26.60
N VAL A 43 1.22 0.74 25.42
CA VAL A 43 0.42 -0.46 25.12
C VAL A 43 1.31 -1.71 25.13
N LEU A 44 2.50 -1.68 24.50
CA LEU A 44 3.45 -2.80 24.55
C LEU A 44 3.86 -3.16 25.97
N GLY A 45 4.13 -2.15 26.81
CA GLY A 45 4.43 -2.38 28.23
C GLY A 45 3.27 -3.05 28.99
N GLU A 46 2.03 -2.68 28.70
CA GLU A 46 0.83 -3.31 29.29
C GLU A 46 0.61 -4.74 28.79
N ARG A 47 1.04 -5.06 27.56
CA ARG A 47 0.98 -6.43 27.01
C ARG A 47 2.14 -7.31 27.48
N GLY A 48 3.17 -6.71 28.08
CA GLY A 48 4.35 -7.44 28.57
C GLY A 48 5.36 -7.81 27.48
N ALA A 49 5.34 -7.08 26.35
CA ALA A 49 6.33 -7.21 25.28
C ALA A 49 7.64 -6.50 25.62
N ASN A 50 8.75 -6.96 25.00
CA ASN A 50 10.07 -6.33 25.12
C ASN A 50 10.23 -5.26 24.03
N LEU A 51 10.36 -4.01 24.41
CA LEU A 51 10.46 -2.88 23.50
C LEU A 51 11.89 -2.48 23.21
N LEU A 52 12.23 -2.32 21.92
CA LEU A 52 13.36 -1.52 21.46
C LEU A 52 12.81 -0.43 20.52
N ALA A 53 12.99 0.85 20.87
CA ALA A 53 12.56 1.96 20.03
C ALA A 53 13.75 2.60 19.29
N THR A 54 13.59 2.81 17.99
CA THR A 54 14.49 3.61 17.16
C THR A 54 13.81 4.91 16.76
N TYR A 55 14.60 5.93 16.43
CA TYR A 55 14.08 7.22 16.01
C TYR A 55 14.58 7.53 14.60
N ASP A 56 13.63 7.73 13.68
CA ASP A 56 13.90 8.00 12.29
C ASP A 56 13.67 9.48 11.97
N SER A 57 14.65 10.14 11.39
CA SER A 57 14.56 11.52 10.93
C SER A 57 15.10 11.64 9.51
N ALA A 58 14.28 12.20 8.62
CA ALA A 58 14.71 12.49 7.25
C ALA A 58 15.87 13.49 7.19
N GLU A 59 15.97 14.41 8.16
CA GLU A 59 17.12 15.34 8.27
C GLU A 59 18.42 14.60 8.61
N ILE A 60 18.37 13.59 9.50
CA ILE A 60 19.52 12.75 9.85
C ILE A 60 19.93 11.92 8.65
N ASP A 61 19.01 11.28 7.96
CA ASP A 61 19.27 10.50 6.75
C ASP A 61 19.91 11.36 5.65
N ARG A 62 19.35 12.54 5.41
CA ARG A 62 19.89 13.51 4.45
C ARG A 62 21.31 13.91 4.80
N ALA A 63 21.55 14.27 6.06
CA ALA A 63 22.88 14.68 6.52
C ALA A 63 23.90 13.56 6.32
N TYR A 64 23.56 12.34 6.70
CA TYR A 64 24.38 11.15 6.50
C TYR A 64 24.66 10.89 5.03
N LEU A 65 23.61 10.79 4.20
CA LEU A 65 23.74 10.52 2.76
C LEU A 65 24.55 11.61 2.06
N THR A 66 24.36 12.88 2.40
CA THR A 66 25.09 13.98 1.78
C THR A 66 26.59 13.94 2.12
N ALA A 67 26.93 13.60 3.35
CA ALA A 67 28.32 13.56 3.83
C ALA A 67 29.08 12.25 3.52
N HIS A 68 28.35 11.19 3.13
CA HIS A 68 28.97 9.89 2.87
C HIS A 68 29.66 9.88 1.49
N ASP A 69 30.96 9.83 1.45
CA ASP A 69 31.79 9.94 0.23
C ASP A 69 32.40 8.61 -0.23
N SER A 70 32.15 7.50 0.48
CA SER A 70 32.62 6.16 0.12
C SER A 70 31.46 5.27 -0.35
N ASP A 71 31.81 4.06 -0.81
CA ASP A 71 30.82 3.01 -1.04
C ASP A 71 30.17 2.61 0.30
N PHE A 72 28.91 2.19 0.24
CA PHE A 72 28.20 1.68 1.41
C PHE A 72 28.61 0.23 1.66
N ASP A 73 28.82 -0.11 2.94
CA ASP A 73 29.02 -1.50 3.34
C ASP A 73 27.73 -2.31 3.15
N ASP A 74 27.86 -3.50 2.59
CA ASP A 74 26.74 -4.42 2.40
C ASP A 74 26.24 -4.92 3.77
N ASP A 75 24.95 -4.83 3.98
CA ASP A 75 24.20 -5.34 5.13
C ASP A 75 24.91 -5.14 6.49
N PRO A 76 25.04 -3.90 6.98
CA PRO A 76 25.73 -3.61 8.22
C PRO A 76 25.25 -4.49 9.38
N GLU A 77 26.14 -5.30 9.96
CA GLU A 77 25.84 -6.36 10.94
C GLU A 77 24.97 -5.89 12.12
N HIS A 78 25.19 -4.65 12.59
CA HIS A 78 24.42 -4.08 13.70
C HIS A 78 22.95 -3.81 13.33
N GLN A 79 22.65 -3.53 12.04
CA GLN A 79 21.27 -3.36 11.55
C GLN A 79 20.63 -4.72 11.26
N LEU A 80 21.38 -5.62 10.60
CA LEU A 80 20.90 -6.97 10.29
C LEU A 80 20.52 -7.70 11.58
N SER A 81 21.43 -7.76 12.57
CA SER A 81 21.21 -8.43 13.85
C SER A 81 20.04 -7.87 14.66
N LEU A 82 19.66 -6.60 14.44
CA LEU A 82 18.50 -6.00 15.09
C LEU A 82 17.21 -6.69 14.62
N TYR A 83 17.05 -6.87 13.31
CA TYR A 83 15.82 -7.43 12.72
C TYR A 83 15.79 -8.96 12.81
N GLU A 84 16.94 -9.66 12.65
CA GLU A 84 17.02 -11.11 12.81
C GLU A 84 16.59 -11.62 14.20
N ARG A 85 16.54 -10.73 15.20
CA ARG A 85 16.17 -11.05 16.59
C ARG A 85 14.84 -10.45 17.03
N ALA A 86 14.18 -9.73 16.15
CA ALA A 86 12.86 -9.18 16.41
C ALA A 86 11.78 -10.20 16.01
N ASP A 87 10.78 -10.36 16.87
CA ASP A 87 9.57 -11.10 16.52
C ASP A 87 8.68 -10.21 15.66
N SER A 88 8.60 -8.90 15.99
CA SER A 88 7.79 -7.94 15.25
C SER A 88 8.48 -6.60 15.06
N VAL A 89 8.15 -5.92 13.95
CA VAL A 89 8.64 -4.57 13.63
C VAL A 89 7.48 -3.63 13.34
N LEU A 90 7.31 -2.61 14.17
CA LEU A 90 6.30 -1.56 13.98
C LEU A 90 6.95 -0.29 13.43
N ARG A 91 6.50 0.16 12.25
CA ARG A 91 6.98 1.39 11.62
C ARG A 91 5.93 2.48 11.73
N LEU A 92 6.23 3.50 12.54
CA LEU A 92 5.36 4.64 12.76
C LEU A 92 5.81 5.80 11.88
N GLY A 93 5.21 5.92 10.69
CA GLY A 93 5.46 6.99 9.74
C GLY A 93 4.88 8.33 10.22
N GLY A 94 5.34 9.43 9.61
CA GLY A 94 4.90 10.79 9.95
C GLY A 94 6.08 11.74 9.99
N GLY A 95 6.69 12.01 8.84
CA GLY A 95 7.79 12.96 8.72
C GLY A 95 7.32 14.42 8.85
N ARG A 96 8.25 15.34 9.10
CA ARG A 96 8.00 16.78 9.16
C ARG A 96 8.03 17.44 7.80
N ASN A 97 8.74 16.85 6.84
CA ASN A 97 8.88 17.33 5.48
C ASN A 97 8.89 16.14 4.52
N THR A 98 7.91 16.06 3.63
CA THR A 98 7.78 14.96 2.65
C THR A 98 8.81 15.06 1.52
N ALA A 99 9.42 16.22 1.33
CA ALA A 99 10.43 16.49 0.30
C ALA A 99 11.87 16.59 0.84
N GLU A 100 12.14 16.20 2.11
CA GLU A 100 13.44 16.42 2.76
C GLU A 100 14.62 15.84 1.98
N ASN A 101 14.44 14.68 1.35
CA ASN A 101 15.47 13.99 0.59
C ASN A 101 15.41 14.26 -0.94
N ALA A 102 14.61 15.24 -1.40
CA ALA A 102 14.43 15.51 -2.83
C ALA A 102 15.74 15.86 -3.55
N ASP A 103 16.63 16.61 -2.88
CA ASP A 103 17.92 17.05 -3.44
C ASP A 103 19.06 16.03 -3.27
N VAL A 104 18.83 14.92 -2.55
CA VAL A 104 19.83 13.85 -2.45
C VAL A 104 19.91 13.10 -3.78
N ALA A 105 21.11 12.95 -4.34
CA ALA A 105 21.34 12.29 -5.62
C ALA A 105 20.68 10.90 -5.69
N ALA A 106 20.00 10.64 -6.80
CA ALA A 106 19.19 9.41 -6.96
C ALA A 106 20.04 8.13 -6.95
N ASP A 107 21.24 8.19 -7.55
CA ASP A 107 22.21 7.11 -7.57
C ASP A 107 22.70 6.76 -6.15
N LYS A 108 22.98 7.76 -5.31
CA LYS A 108 23.39 7.57 -3.93
C LYS A 108 22.31 6.90 -3.09
N ARG A 109 21.04 7.33 -3.29
CA ARG A 109 19.90 6.68 -2.64
C ARG A 109 19.70 5.23 -3.11
N ALA A 110 19.93 4.98 -4.41
CA ALA A 110 19.86 3.63 -4.97
C ALA A 110 20.98 2.74 -4.42
N ALA A 111 22.21 3.22 -4.38
CA ALA A 111 23.35 2.50 -3.80
C ALA A 111 23.11 2.14 -2.33
N ARG A 112 22.60 3.09 -1.52
CA ARG A 112 22.26 2.82 -0.12
C ARG A 112 21.18 1.75 0.02
N ARG A 113 20.13 1.79 -0.82
CA ARG A 113 19.08 0.75 -0.80
C ARG A 113 19.60 -0.62 -1.18
N GLN A 114 20.48 -0.69 -2.18
CA GLN A 114 21.11 -1.93 -2.59
C GLN A 114 22.00 -2.50 -1.48
N ALA A 115 22.84 -1.68 -0.87
CA ALA A 115 23.73 -2.08 0.22
C ALA A 115 22.99 -2.52 1.51
N THR A 116 21.72 -2.20 1.67
CA THR A 116 20.90 -2.63 2.83
C THR A 116 19.76 -3.56 2.43
N GLN A 117 19.93 -4.31 1.35
CA GLN A 117 18.89 -5.21 0.86
C GLN A 117 18.61 -6.34 1.85
N GLY A 118 19.63 -7.03 2.37
CA GLY A 118 19.46 -8.10 3.36
C GLY A 118 18.90 -7.59 4.69
N VAL A 119 19.27 -6.37 5.12
CA VAL A 119 18.62 -5.73 6.29
C VAL A 119 17.12 -5.54 6.05
N ARG A 120 16.73 -5.12 4.82
CA ARG A 120 15.32 -4.99 4.46
C ARG A 120 14.62 -6.34 4.44
N GLU A 121 15.23 -7.37 3.86
CA GLU A 121 14.70 -8.74 3.82
C GLU A 121 14.49 -9.29 5.23
N ALA A 122 15.51 -9.22 6.11
CA ALA A 122 15.38 -9.65 7.50
C ALA A 122 14.23 -8.94 8.26
N ARG A 123 13.97 -7.66 7.95
CA ARG A 123 12.81 -6.95 8.50
C ARG A 123 11.49 -7.46 7.93
N LEU A 124 11.44 -7.78 6.64
CA LEU A 124 10.21 -8.29 6.00
C LEU A 124 9.89 -9.74 6.41
N ASP A 125 10.87 -10.47 6.93
CA ASP A 125 10.68 -11.82 7.48
C ASP A 125 10.06 -11.81 8.89
N THR A 126 9.91 -10.63 9.53
CA THR A 126 9.21 -10.48 10.82
C THR A 126 7.72 -10.22 10.64
N ASP A 127 6.95 -10.28 11.72
CA ASP A 127 5.59 -9.76 11.77
C ASP A 127 5.63 -8.21 11.76
N TRP A 128 5.85 -7.63 10.58
CA TRP A 128 5.99 -6.18 10.47
C TRP A 128 4.69 -5.48 10.11
N VAL A 129 4.47 -4.29 10.67
CA VAL A 129 3.35 -3.41 10.31
C VAL A 129 3.83 -1.98 10.16
N SER A 130 3.42 -1.35 9.06
CA SER A 130 3.61 0.09 8.84
C SER A 130 2.31 0.86 9.03
N THR A 131 2.40 1.98 9.75
CA THR A 131 1.30 2.93 9.92
C THR A 131 1.80 4.36 9.86
N VAL A 132 0.89 5.34 9.82
CA VAL A 132 1.24 6.75 9.84
C VAL A 132 0.52 7.51 10.95
N HIS A 133 1.24 8.40 11.63
CA HIS A 133 0.66 9.41 12.51
C HIS A 133 0.34 10.66 11.69
N PRO A 134 -0.84 11.31 11.86
CA PRO A 134 -1.18 12.51 11.12
C PRO A 134 -0.21 13.66 11.45
N THR A 135 0.40 14.23 10.40
CA THR A 135 1.30 15.38 10.51
C THR A 135 0.86 16.54 9.62
N ARG A 136 1.40 17.73 9.86
CA ARG A 136 1.10 18.90 9.03
C ARG A 136 1.64 18.75 7.60
N SER A 137 2.77 18.07 7.43
CA SER A 137 3.37 17.82 6.13
C SER A 137 2.50 16.88 5.28
N LEU A 138 1.99 15.80 5.88
CA LEU A 138 1.07 14.88 5.21
C LEU A 138 -0.29 15.55 4.92
N ALA A 139 -0.80 16.38 5.83
CA ALA A 139 -1.99 17.17 5.58
C ALA A 139 -1.81 18.14 4.39
N GLN A 140 -0.63 18.77 4.29
CA GLN A 140 -0.30 19.64 3.17
C GLN A 140 -0.19 18.87 1.85
N GLN A 141 0.42 17.71 1.85
CA GLN A 141 0.48 16.81 0.68
C GLN A 141 -0.93 16.43 0.22
N ALA A 142 -1.81 16.06 1.15
CA ALA A 142 -3.21 15.73 0.89
C ALA A 142 -4.10 16.94 0.51
N GLY A 143 -3.55 18.16 0.50
CA GLY A 143 -4.32 19.37 0.25
C GLY A 143 -5.40 19.65 1.30
N MET A 144 -5.17 19.27 2.57
CA MET A 144 -6.13 19.35 3.67
C MET A 144 -5.64 20.27 4.80
N GLY A 145 -6.58 20.83 5.55
CA GLY A 145 -6.30 21.39 6.88
C GLY A 145 -5.85 20.29 7.84
N TYR A 146 -4.94 20.61 8.78
CA TYR A 146 -4.42 19.58 9.69
C TYR A 146 -5.49 18.90 10.54
N ALA A 147 -6.51 19.62 10.97
CA ALA A 147 -7.60 19.04 11.78
C ALA A 147 -8.40 18.01 10.96
N ASP A 148 -8.75 18.38 9.73
CA ASP A 148 -9.52 17.51 8.83
C ASP A 148 -8.70 16.28 8.41
N TYR A 149 -7.38 16.46 8.15
CA TYR A 149 -6.50 15.34 7.83
C TYR A 149 -6.32 14.39 9.01
N ARG A 150 -6.20 14.93 10.23
CA ARG A 150 -6.13 14.11 11.44
C ARG A 150 -7.40 13.27 11.61
N ASP A 151 -8.57 13.87 11.42
CA ASP A 151 -9.85 13.18 11.54
C ASP A 151 -9.97 12.11 10.43
N PHE A 152 -9.58 12.44 9.20
CA PHE A 152 -9.49 11.49 8.09
C PHE A 152 -8.59 10.28 8.40
N VAL A 153 -7.39 10.49 8.96
CA VAL A 153 -6.48 9.38 9.32
C VAL A 153 -7.12 8.46 10.35
N TYR A 154 -7.76 9.02 11.38
CA TYR A 154 -8.41 8.18 12.39
C TYR A 154 -9.68 7.49 11.87
N ASP A 155 -10.43 8.10 10.96
CA ASP A 155 -11.55 7.44 10.29
C ASP A 155 -11.08 6.23 9.44
N ALA A 156 -9.89 6.33 8.86
CA ALA A 156 -9.29 5.24 8.08
C ALA A 156 -8.71 4.12 8.95
N VAL A 157 -8.13 4.46 10.11
CA VAL A 157 -7.39 3.53 10.98
C VAL A 157 -8.30 2.86 12.01
N LEU A 158 -9.23 3.62 12.62
CA LEU A 158 -10.08 3.14 13.72
C LEU A 158 -11.37 2.53 13.15
N ARG A 159 -11.23 1.45 12.41
CA ARG A 159 -12.35 0.69 11.84
C ARG A 159 -12.70 -0.50 12.72
N ASP A 160 -13.89 -1.02 12.56
CA ASP A 160 -14.24 -2.39 12.97
C ASP A 160 -13.59 -3.36 11.99
N TRP A 161 -12.33 -3.69 12.27
CA TRP A 161 -11.50 -4.52 11.38
C TRP A 161 -12.01 -5.96 11.28
N GLU A 162 -12.64 -6.49 12.32
CA GLU A 162 -13.22 -7.83 12.30
C GLU A 162 -14.41 -7.90 11.33
N SER A 163 -15.34 -6.95 11.43
CA SER A 163 -16.46 -6.85 10.48
C SER A 163 -15.99 -6.59 9.05
N LEU A 164 -14.98 -5.73 8.86
CA LEU A 164 -14.42 -5.45 7.54
C LEU A 164 -13.73 -6.68 6.95
N ALA A 165 -12.98 -7.44 7.77
CA ALA A 165 -12.34 -8.69 7.34
C ALA A 165 -13.36 -9.72 6.83
N ASP A 166 -14.51 -9.82 7.49
CA ASP A 166 -15.60 -10.72 7.09
C ASP A 166 -16.23 -10.29 5.77
N GLU A 167 -16.43 -8.98 5.57
CA GLU A 167 -16.94 -8.43 4.29
C GLU A 167 -15.96 -8.66 3.15
N MET A 168 -14.68 -8.39 3.38
CA MET A 168 -13.59 -8.61 2.43
C MET A 168 -13.44 -10.11 2.12
N GLY A 169 -13.65 -10.98 3.11
CA GLY A 169 -13.65 -12.42 2.95
C GLY A 169 -14.67 -12.93 1.92
N ARG A 170 -15.82 -12.25 1.80
CA ARG A 170 -16.84 -12.56 0.77
C ARG A 170 -16.34 -12.24 -0.63
N LEU A 171 -15.71 -11.08 -0.80
CA LEU A 171 -15.14 -10.70 -2.10
C LEU A 171 -13.96 -11.62 -2.46
N LYS A 172 -13.08 -11.90 -1.48
CA LYS A 172 -11.98 -12.86 -1.67
C LYS A 172 -12.49 -14.20 -2.19
N GLN A 173 -13.52 -14.76 -1.55
CA GLN A 173 -14.09 -16.05 -1.99
C GLN A 173 -14.65 -15.98 -3.41
N LEU A 174 -15.31 -14.88 -3.78
CA LEU A 174 -15.83 -14.71 -5.15
C LEU A 174 -14.71 -14.60 -6.19
N LEU A 175 -13.57 -14.01 -5.85
CA LEU A 175 -12.40 -13.95 -6.72
C LEU A 175 -11.67 -15.28 -6.80
N ASP A 176 -11.53 -16.00 -5.68
CA ASP A 176 -10.89 -17.33 -5.63
C ASP A 176 -11.66 -18.38 -6.44
N ASP A 177 -13.00 -18.32 -6.41
CA ASP A 177 -13.88 -19.25 -7.12
C ASP A 177 -14.16 -18.81 -8.58
N GLY A 178 -13.86 -17.54 -8.92
CA GLY A 178 -14.19 -16.91 -10.18
C GLY A 178 -13.17 -17.14 -11.29
N GLU A 179 -13.62 -17.03 -12.54
CA GLU A 179 -12.75 -17.13 -13.72
C GLU A 179 -12.46 -15.77 -14.34
N THR A 180 -13.46 -14.88 -14.34
CA THR A 180 -13.39 -13.60 -15.07
C THR A 180 -13.89 -12.43 -14.22
N VAL A 181 -13.19 -11.30 -14.33
CA VAL A 181 -13.63 -10.03 -13.77
C VAL A 181 -13.88 -9.05 -14.91
N ARG A 182 -14.96 -8.28 -14.83
CA ARG A 182 -15.22 -7.16 -15.74
C ARG A 182 -15.52 -5.89 -14.95
N ILE A 183 -14.79 -4.83 -15.28
CA ILE A 183 -14.94 -3.49 -14.72
C ILE A 183 -15.58 -2.62 -15.77
N VAL A 184 -16.68 -1.95 -15.41
CA VAL A 184 -17.43 -1.07 -16.32
C VAL A 184 -17.75 0.23 -15.61
N ASN A 185 -17.36 1.36 -16.21
CA ASN A 185 -17.83 2.70 -15.89
C ASN A 185 -17.83 3.58 -17.15
N GLU A 186 -18.03 4.89 -17.06
CA GLU A 186 -18.13 5.80 -18.21
C GLU A 186 -16.90 5.74 -19.13
N GLY A 187 -15.70 5.53 -18.57
CA GLY A 187 -14.42 5.50 -19.32
C GLY A 187 -13.76 4.13 -19.38
N THR A 188 -14.43 3.07 -18.89
CA THR A 188 -13.83 1.75 -18.70
C THR A 188 -14.77 0.64 -19.15
N ASP A 189 -14.25 -0.27 -19.96
CA ASP A 189 -14.79 -1.60 -20.20
C ASP A 189 -13.61 -2.56 -20.32
N LEU A 190 -13.22 -3.14 -19.18
CA LEU A 190 -12.05 -3.97 -19.04
C LEU A 190 -12.43 -5.37 -18.58
N ARG A 191 -11.89 -6.40 -19.21
CA ARG A 191 -12.04 -7.79 -18.82
C ARG A 191 -10.68 -8.38 -18.46
N LEU A 192 -10.66 -9.13 -17.36
CA LEU A 192 -9.47 -9.77 -16.83
C LEU A 192 -9.80 -11.23 -16.50
N ARG A 193 -8.83 -12.11 -16.64
CA ARG A 193 -8.91 -13.47 -16.11
C ARG A 193 -8.20 -13.55 -14.78
N VAL A 194 -8.82 -14.29 -13.85
CA VAL A 194 -8.32 -14.51 -12.49
C VAL A 194 -8.36 -15.98 -12.07
N ASP A 195 -8.82 -16.89 -12.96
CA ASP A 195 -8.90 -18.31 -12.65
C ASP A 195 -7.54 -18.91 -12.30
N GLY A 196 -7.53 -19.75 -11.28
CA GLY A 196 -6.30 -20.32 -10.71
C GLY A 196 -5.46 -19.33 -9.89
N ARG A 197 -5.93 -18.11 -9.68
CA ARG A 197 -5.28 -17.12 -8.82
C ARG A 197 -5.87 -17.16 -7.43
N SER A 198 -5.08 -16.74 -6.43
CA SER A 198 -5.54 -16.54 -5.05
C SER A 198 -5.73 -15.07 -4.78
N ALA A 199 -6.86 -14.69 -4.20
CA ALA A 199 -7.03 -13.34 -3.71
C ALA A 199 -6.51 -13.20 -2.27
N VAL A 200 -5.97 -12.04 -1.93
CA VAL A 200 -5.52 -11.68 -0.57
C VAL A 200 -6.54 -10.77 0.07
N ASN A 201 -6.91 -11.05 1.31
CA ASN A 201 -7.74 -10.20 2.14
C ASN A 201 -6.83 -9.32 3.01
N SER A 202 -6.52 -8.13 2.52
CA SER A 202 -5.61 -7.19 3.21
C SER A 202 -6.36 -6.35 4.25
N CYS A 203 -6.63 -6.91 5.43
CA CYS A 203 -7.41 -6.25 6.48
C CYS A 203 -6.59 -5.78 7.69
N ALA A 204 -5.45 -5.15 7.44
CA ALA A 204 -4.59 -4.51 8.44
C ALA A 204 -4.06 -5.45 9.55
N SER A 205 -3.85 -6.74 9.28
CA SER A 205 -3.32 -7.67 10.29
C SER A 205 -2.40 -8.71 9.69
N VAL A 206 -1.29 -9.00 10.36
CA VAL A 206 -0.35 -10.06 9.99
C VAL A 206 -1.00 -11.43 9.91
N ALA A 207 -2.10 -11.67 10.62
CA ALA A 207 -2.91 -12.88 10.51
C ALA A 207 -3.55 -13.09 9.13
N TYR A 208 -3.59 -12.05 8.30
CA TYR A 208 -4.10 -12.04 6.93
C TYR A 208 -3.01 -11.69 5.91
N ASP A 209 -1.75 -11.78 6.30
CA ASP A 209 -0.61 -11.33 5.49
C ASP A 209 -0.73 -9.86 5.04
N SER A 210 -1.28 -9.01 5.93
CA SER A 210 -1.52 -7.59 5.68
C SER A 210 -0.69 -6.74 6.64
N HIS A 211 0.21 -5.96 6.08
CA HIS A 211 1.29 -5.28 6.79
C HIS A 211 1.12 -3.76 6.88
N ASN A 212 -0.04 -3.25 6.50
CA ASN A 212 -0.34 -1.81 6.53
C ASN A 212 -1.53 -1.50 7.44
N LEU A 213 -1.44 -0.39 8.17
CA LEU A 213 -2.54 0.22 8.91
C LEU A 213 -2.59 1.73 8.57
N PRO A 214 -3.64 2.25 7.89
CA PRO A 214 -4.82 1.51 7.47
C PRO A 214 -4.55 0.52 6.34
N SER A 215 -5.52 -0.36 6.14
CA SER A 215 -5.63 -1.28 5.02
C SER A 215 -7.10 -1.34 4.59
N GLY A 216 -7.54 -2.42 3.98
CA GLY A 216 -8.93 -2.61 3.57
C GLY A 216 -9.09 -2.69 2.06
N GLU A 217 -8.44 -3.68 1.47
CA GLU A 217 -8.52 -4.04 0.06
C GLU A 217 -8.50 -5.56 -0.12
N VAL A 218 -9.11 -6.02 -1.19
CA VAL A 218 -8.93 -7.39 -1.67
C VAL A 218 -8.27 -7.34 -3.03
N PHE A 219 -7.16 -8.03 -3.19
CA PHE A 219 -6.40 -7.99 -4.44
C PHE A 219 -6.00 -9.38 -4.93
N THR A 220 -5.80 -9.49 -6.24
CA THR A 220 -5.34 -10.71 -6.92
C THR A 220 -4.50 -10.37 -8.14
N ALA A 221 -3.77 -11.35 -8.71
CA ALA A 221 -2.96 -11.16 -9.91
C ALA A 221 -3.75 -11.55 -11.17
N PRO A 222 -4.24 -10.59 -11.98
CA PRO A 222 -4.96 -10.88 -13.20
C PRO A 222 -4.01 -11.29 -14.33
N TYR A 223 -4.59 -11.88 -15.37
CA TYR A 223 -3.92 -12.13 -16.65
C TYR A 223 -4.92 -12.03 -17.82
N ALA A 224 -4.43 -12.11 -19.07
CA ALA A 224 -5.26 -12.03 -20.28
C ALA A 224 -6.25 -10.86 -20.25
N THR A 225 -5.71 -9.65 -20.07
CA THR A 225 -6.47 -8.41 -19.98
C THR A 225 -6.90 -7.95 -21.37
N GLU A 226 -8.17 -7.57 -21.51
CA GLU A 226 -8.76 -7.09 -22.75
C GLU A 226 -9.64 -5.86 -22.55
N GLY A 227 -9.56 -4.90 -23.45
CA GLY A 227 -10.39 -3.70 -23.44
C GLY A 227 -9.66 -2.45 -23.01
N HIS A 228 -10.32 -1.57 -22.28
CA HIS A 228 -9.73 -0.30 -21.88
C HIS A 228 -10.17 0.14 -20.50
N VAL A 229 -9.31 0.93 -19.85
CA VAL A 229 -9.57 1.51 -18.54
C VAL A 229 -9.14 2.99 -18.52
N THR A 230 -9.96 3.82 -17.88
CA THR A 230 -9.59 5.19 -17.53
C THR A 230 -9.41 5.31 -16.03
N PHE A 231 -8.23 5.73 -15.62
CA PHE A 231 -7.89 6.02 -14.22
C PHE A 231 -8.17 7.49 -13.96
N ASP A 232 -9.29 7.77 -13.34
CA ASP A 232 -9.82 9.11 -13.11
C ASP A 232 -9.46 9.69 -11.73
N VAL A 233 -8.92 8.84 -10.84
CA VAL A 233 -8.36 9.28 -9.57
C VAL A 233 -6.95 9.88 -9.80
N PRO A 234 -6.75 11.17 -9.47
CA PRO A 234 -5.43 11.81 -9.63
C PRO A 234 -4.38 11.18 -8.73
N MET A 235 -3.16 11.03 -9.24
CA MET A 235 -2.04 10.50 -8.47
C MET A 235 -0.71 11.10 -8.94
N THR A 236 0.33 10.90 -8.15
CA THR A 236 1.70 11.28 -8.48
C THR A 236 2.57 10.04 -8.69
N VAL A 237 3.15 9.89 -9.87
CA VAL A 237 4.08 8.81 -10.20
C VAL A 237 5.44 9.39 -10.56
N ARG A 238 6.51 8.89 -9.94
CA ARG A 238 7.88 9.40 -10.12
C ARG A 238 8.02 10.92 -9.91
N GLY A 239 7.14 11.51 -9.08
CA GLY A 239 7.12 12.94 -8.78
C GLY A 239 6.35 13.81 -9.77
N GLU A 240 5.71 13.20 -10.79
CA GLU A 240 4.88 13.91 -11.75
C GLU A 240 3.40 13.57 -11.58
N PRO A 241 2.50 14.57 -11.65
CA PRO A 241 1.07 14.33 -11.52
C PRO A 241 0.49 13.67 -12.78
N ILE A 242 -0.30 12.61 -12.56
CA ILE A 242 -1.07 11.91 -13.59
C ILE A 242 -2.55 12.21 -13.39
N ARG A 243 -3.26 12.50 -14.48
CA ARG A 243 -4.70 12.76 -14.49
C ARG A 243 -5.35 12.12 -15.70
N ASN A 244 -6.46 11.42 -15.45
CA ASN A 244 -7.26 10.76 -16.48
C ASN A 244 -6.40 9.94 -17.45
N ALA A 245 -5.55 9.07 -16.89
CA ALA A 245 -4.78 8.14 -17.70
C ALA A 245 -5.70 7.06 -18.27
N ARG A 246 -5.61 6.83 -19.59
CA ARG A 246 -6.34 5.79 -20.29
C ARG A 246 -5.34 4.79 -20.88
N LEU A 247 -5.58 3.51 -20.60
CA LEU A 247 -4.83 2.40 -21.17
C LEU A 247 -5.77 1.52 -21.99
N GLU A 248 -5.28 1.03 -23.14
CA GLU A 248 -5.93 0.00 -23.95
C GLU A 248 -5.11 -1.28 -23.90
N PHE A 249 -5.79 -2.42 -23.78
CA PHE A 249 -5.18 -3.74 -23.66
C PHE A 249 -5.67 -4.66 -24.76
N GLU A 250 -4.73 -5.37 -25.40
CA GLU A 250 -4.97 -6.49 -26.32
C GLU A 250 -4.00 -7.62 -25.95
N ASP A 251 -4.48 -8.86 -25.91
CA ASP A 251 -3.68 -10.05 -25.57
C ASP A 251 -2.90 -9.90 -24.23
N GLY A 252 -3.47 -9.18 -23.27
CA GLY A 252 -2.89 -8.94 -21.94
C GLY A 252 -1.86 -7.82 -21.88
N GLU A 253 -1.55 -7.14 -22.99
CA GLU A 253 -0.55 -6.08 -23.04
C GLU A 253 -1.16 -4.71 -23.33
N VAL A 254 -0.55 -3.67 -22.76
CA VAL A 254 -0.88 -2.28 -23.10
C VAL A 254 -0.48 -2.00 -24.55
N THR A 255 -1.46 -1.61 -25.36
CA THR A 255 -1.30 -1.26 -26.78
C THR A 255 -1.36 0.24 -27.03
N ASP A 256 -2.08 0.99 -26.19
CA ASP A 256 -2.13 2.44 -26.26
C ASP A 256 -2.18 3.09 -24.88
N VAL A 257 -1.60 4.30 -24.79
CA VAL A 257 -1.55 5.11 -23.57
C VAL A 257 -1.94 6.53 -23.95
N ALA A 258 -2.90 7.09 -23.23
CA ALA A 258 -3.26 8.51 -23.29
C ALA A 258 -3.46 9.05 -21.87
N ALA A 259 -3.24 10.35 -21.64
CA ALA A 259 -3.59 11.01 -20.39
C ALA A 259 -3.87 12.48 -20.58
N ALA A 260 -4.73 13.07 -19.75
CA ALA A 260 -4.92 14.52 -19.75
C ALA A 260 -3.69 15.26 -19.19
N GLN A 261 -2.95 14.59 -18.28
CA GLN A 261 -1.68 15.05 -17.74
C GLN A 261 -0.80 13.86 -17.38
N GLY A 262 0.53 13.95 -17.59
CA GLY A 262 1.49 12.92 -17.20
C GLY A 262 1.58 11.73 -18.18
N GLU A 263 1.10 11.84 -19.43
CA GLU A 263 1.17 10.76 -20.42
C GLU A 263 2.59 10.24 -20.61
N GLY A 264 3.59 11.13 -20.66
CA GLY A 264 5.00 10.75 -20.82
C GLY A 264 5.49 9.81 -19.72
N VAL A 265 5.11 10.09 -18.47
CA VAL A 265 5.48 9.23 -17.31
C VAL A 265 4.81 7.86 -17.38
N VAL A 266 3.53 7.81 -17.77
CA VAL A 266 2.84 6.52 -17.94
C VAL A 266 3.49 5.70 -19.05
N ARG A 267 3.87 6.33 -20.18
CA ARG A 267 4.63 5.66 -21.26
C ARG A 267 5.98 5.15 -20.78
N GLU A 268 6.73 5.94 -20.02
CA GLU A 268 8.00 5.50 -19.42
C GLU A 268 7.84 4.33 -18.46
N VAL A 269 6.74 4.27 -17.71
CA VAL A 269 6.42 3.10 -16.85
C VAL A 269 6.19 1.87 -17.73
N VAL A 270 5.31 1.95 -18.72
CA VAL A 270 4.98 0.85 -19.64
C VAL A 270 6.19 0.36 -20.47
N GLU A 271 7.15 1.25 -20.74
CA GLU A 271 8.36 0.97 -21.52
C GLU A 271 9.56 0.52 -20.66
N THR A 272 9.40 0.40 -19.33
CA THR A 272 10.51 0.04 -18.43
C THR A 272 11.07 -1.35 -18.73
N ASP A 273 10.22 -2.34 -18.95
CA ASP A 273 10.55 -3.72 -19.34
C ASP A 273 9.32 -4.41 -19.98
N GLU A 274 9.45 -5.67 -20.36
CA GLU A 274 8.37 -6.45 -21.00
C GLU A 274 7.18 -6.66 -20.04
N GLY A 275 7.46 -6.92 -18.75
CA GLY A 275 6.43 -7.11 -17.74
C GLY A 275 5.66 -5.84 -17.39
N ALA A 276 6.28 -4.66 -17.55
CA ALA A 276 5.64 -3.36 -17.28
C ALA A 276 4.43 -3.07 -18.20
N ARG A 277 4.31 -3.80 -19.31
CA ARG A 277 3.16 -3.71 -20.24
C ARG A 277 1.94 -4.50 -19.79
N ARG A 278 2.05 -5.27 -18.73
CA ARG A 278 1.00 -6.17 -18.22
C ARG A 278 0.54 -5.73 -16.85
N LEU A 279 -0.68 -6.08 -16.50
CA LEU A 279 -1.15 -5.93 -15.13
C LEU A 279 -0.56 -7.02 -14.24
N GLY A 280 -0.04 -6.63 -13.10
CA GLY A 280 0.39 -7.51 -12.01
C GLY A 280 -0.63 -7.63 -10.89
N GLU A 281 -1.54 -6.64 -10.77
CA GLU A 281 -2.53 -6.62 -9.71
C GLU A 281 -3.88 -6.04 -10.16
N LEU A 282 -4.94 -6.64 -9.64
CA LEU A 282 -6.30 -6.12 -9.55
C LEU A 282 -6.65 -6.01 -8.08
N GLY A 283 -6.82 -4.81 -7.56
CA GLY A 283 -7.25 -4.57 -6.19
C GLY A 283 -8.59 -3.82 -6.12
N VAL A 284 -9.35 -4.11 -5.09
CA VAL A 284 -10.64 -3.48 -4.81
C VAL A 284 -10.61 -2.86 -3.43
N GLY A 285 -10.66 -1.53 -3.36
CA GLY A 285 -10.70 -0.78 -2.12
C GLY A 285 -12.05 -0.90 -1.40
N MET A 286 -11.99 -1.25 -0.11
CA MET A 286 -13.17 -1.49 0.72
C MET A 286 -13.20 -0.65 2.01
N ASN A 287 -12.15 0.13 2.31
CA ASN A 287 -12.14 0.96 3.49
C ASN A 287 -12.96 2.24 3.30
N ARG A 288 -14.19 2.24 3.80
CA ARG A 288 -15.11 3.39 3.74
C ARG A 288 -14.68 4.57 4.62
N GLY A 289 -13.70 4.41 5.50
CA GLY A 289 -13.06 5.52 6.23
C GLY A 289 -12.15 6.37 5.36
N ILE A 290 -11.76 5.86 4.18
CA ILE A 290 -10.96 6.59 3.20
C ILE A 290 -11.92 7.16 2.14
N GLY A 291 -12.38 8.39 2.37
CA GLY A 291 -13.40 9.02 1.54
C GLY A 291 -12.88 9.90 0.41
N ARG A 292 -11.57 10.14 0.33
CA ARG A 292 -10.93 11.04 -0.63
C ARG A 292 -9.48 10.70 -0.89
N VAL A 293 -8.97 11.16 -2.02
CA VAL A 293 -7.57 11.05 -2.42
C VAL A 293 -6.67 11.92 -1.56
N THR A 294 -5.50 11.41 -1.20
CA THR A 294 -4.50 12.07 -0.35
C THR A 294 -3.13 12.23 -1.00
N ASP A 295 -2.94 11.70 -2.22
CA ASP A 295 -1.64 11.57 -2.89
C ASP A 295 -0.64 10.75 -2.03
N ASN A 296 -1.20 9.76 -1.31
CA ASN A 296 -0.46 8.77 -0.54
C ASN A 296 -1.08 7.40 -0.78
N ILE A 297 -0.35 6.55 -1.49
CA ILE A 297 -0.82 5.23 -1.92
C ILE A 297 -1.27 4.35 -0.73
N LEU A 298 -0.66 4.49 0.45
CA LEU A 298 -1.08 3.76 1.65
C LEU A 298 -2.58 3.90 1.95
N PHE A 299 -3.18 5.05 1.60
CA PHE A 299 -4.61 5.29 1.75
C PHE A 299 -5.35 5.08 0.44
N ASP A 300 -4.82 5.63 -0.65
CA ASP A 300 -5.59 5.88 -1.87
C ASP A 300 -6.00 4.58 -2.57
N GLU A 301 -5.16 3.54 -2.57
CA GLU A 301 -5.46 2.21 -3.13
C GLU A 301 -6.56 1.46 -2.35
N LYS A 302 -6.73 1.78 -1.06
CA LYS A 302 -7.68 1.13 -0.15
C LYS A 302 -9.02 1.84 -0.05
N MET A 303 -9.17 2.96 -0.77
CA MET A 303 -10.37 3.81 -0.72
C MET A 303 -11.63 3.02 -1.08
N GLY A 304 -12.64 3.07 -0.19
CA GLY A 304 -13.88 2.34 -0.39
C GLY A 304 -14.64 2.78 -1.64
N GLY A 305 -14.97 1.82 -2.50
CA GLY A 305 -15.67 2.07 -3.77
C GLY A 305 -14.74 2.48 -4.90
N THR A 306 -13.48 2.06 -4.88
CA THR A 306 -12.55 2.17 -6.01
C THR A 306 -12.00 0.81 -6.41
N VAL A 307 -11.46 0.76 -7.61
CA VAL A 307 -10.63 -0.35 -8.09
C VAL A 307 -9.28 0.23 -8.48
N HIS A 308 -8.21 -0.44 -8.11
CA HIS A 308 -6.88 -0.13 -8.62
C HIS A 308 -6.33 -1.28 -9.45
N LEU A 309 -5.49 -0.94 -10.39
CA LEU A 309 -4.78 -1.89 -11.24
C LEU A 309 -3.30 -1.51 -11.24
N ALA A 310 -2.43 -2.46 -10.88
CA ALA A 310 -1.00 -2.21 -10.93
C ALA A 310 -0.40 -2.68 -12.25
N LEU A 311 0.34 -1.79 -12.91
CA LEU A 311 1.22 -2.15 -14.02
C LEU A 311 2.49 -2.80 -13.46
N GLY A 312 2.88 -3.93 -14.04
CA GLY A 312 4.15 -4.59 -13.77
C GLY A 312 4.04 -5.82 -12.86
N ARG A 313 4.85 -5.87 -11.81
CA ARG A 313 5.09 -7.07 -11.02
C ARG A 313 3.85 -7.58 -10.30
N ALA A 314 3.59 -8.90 -10.41
CA ALA A 314 2.60 -9.61 -9.59
C ALA A 314 3.23 -10.12 -8.27
N TYR A 315 2.41 -10.26 -7.22
CA TYR A 315 2.84 -10.83 -5.95
C TYR A 315 2.73 -12.35 -5.95
N ASP A 316 3.74 -13.02 -5.39
CA ASP A 316 3.78 -14.48 -5.31
C ASP A 316 2.60 -15.06 -4.51
N ALA A 317 2.09 -14.34 -3.51
CA ALA A 317 0.91 -14.73 -2.71
C ALA A 317 -0.38 -14.94 -3.54
N ASN A 318 -0.44 -14.34 -4.73
CA ASN A 318 -1.58 -14.45 -5.64
C ASN A 318 -1.45 -15.60 -6.64
N LEU A 319 -0.31 -16.32 -6.65
CA LEU A 319 0.01 -17.31 -7.67
C LEU A 319 -0.16 -18.73 -7.14
N PRO A 320 -0.51 -19.69 -8.01
CA PRO A 320 -0.45 -21.10 -7.65
C PRO A 320 0.99 -21.53 -7.33
N ASP A 321 1.13 -22.50 -6.45
CA ASP A 321 2.44 -23.06 -6.09
C ASP A 321 3.24 -23.48 -7.33
N GLY A 322 4.44 -22.91 -7.47
CA GLY A 322 5.38 -23.22 -8.56
C GLY A 322 5.11 -22.49 -9.88
N GLU A 323 4.15 -21.60 -9.94
CA GLU A 323 3.97 -20.67 -11.06
C GLU A 323 4.75 -19.37 -10.84
N SER A 324 5.22 -18.79 -11.94
CA SER A 324 5.79 -17.45 -11.97
C SER A 324 4.73 -16.48 -12.45
N GLY A 325 4.54 -15.37 -11.71
CA GLY A 325 3.70 -14.28 -12.13
C GLY A 325 4.36 -13.38 -13.16
N ASN A 326 3.68 -12.27 -13.46
CA ASN A 326 4.30 -11.22 -14.25
C ASN A 326 5.49 -10.62 -13.49
N ASP A 327 6.69 -10.71 -14.07
CA ASP A 327 7.92 -10.16 -13.49
C ASP A 327 8.25 -8.81 -14.13
N SER A 328 8.53 -7.82 -13.32
CA SER A 328 8.89 -6.48 -13.74
C SER A 328 9.67 -5.75 -12.66
N ALA A 329 10.46 -4.78 -13.08
CA ALA A 329 11.14 -3.85 -12.18
C ALA A 329 10.20 -2.78 -11.59
N VAL A 330 8.97 -2.68 -12.11
CA VAL A 330 7.96 -1.72 -11.64
C VAL A 330 6.74 -2.43 -11.06
N HIS A 331 6.09 -1.75 -10.13
CA HIS A 331 4.73 -2.00 -9.65
C HIS A 331 4.11 -0.62 -9.41
N VAL A 332 3.16 -0.23 -10.26
CA VAL A 332 2.58 1.12 -10.25
C VAL A 332 1.07 1.01 -10.26
N ASP A 333 0.47 1.34 -9.13
CA ASP A 333 -0.97 1.38 -8.94
C ASP A 333 -1.57 2.59 -9.63
N LEU A 334 -2.67 2.37 -10.35
CA LEU A 334 -3.50 3.37 -10.97
C LEU A 334 -4.95 3.10 -10.54
N ILE A 335 -5.70 4.14 -10.16
CA ILE A 335 -6.98 3.99 -9.47
C ILE A 335 -8.13 4.54 -10.32
N THR A 336 -9.23 3.79 -10.41
CA THR A 336 -10.49 4.22 -11.01
C THR A 336 -11.61 4.26 -9.97
N ASP A 337 -12.42 5.33 -10.00
CA ASP A 337 -13.57 5.51 -9.11
C ASP A 337 -14.76 4.66 -9.59
N MET A 338 -15.33 3.90 -8.66
CA MET A 338 -16.48 3.04 -8.91
C MET A 338 -17.77 3.55 -8.22
N ARG A 339 -17.75 4.78 -7.68
CA ARG A 339 -18.85 5.35 -6.88
C ARG A 339 -19.96 6.03 -7.72
N GLY A 340 -19.97 5.86 -9.03
CA GLY A 340 -21.02 6.41 -9.90
C GLY A 340 -21.10 5.68 -11.24
N ASP A 341 -22.30 5.26 -11.64
CA ASP A 341 -22.64 4.53 -12.89
C ASP A 341 -21.60 3.48 -13.29
N SER A 342 -21.30 2.60 -12.35
CA SER A 342 -20.25 1.60 -12.48
C SER A 342 -20.72 0.22 -12.07
N ARG A 343 -20.04 -0.81 -12.57
CA ARG A 343 -20.27 -2.20 -12.18
C ARG A 343 -18.96 -2.98 -12.17
N LEU A 344 -18.74 -3.67 -11.06
CA LEU A 344 -17.79 -4.76 -10.98
C LEU A 344 -18.55 -6.08 -11.11
N LYS A 345 -18.12 -6.92 -12.05
CA LYS A 345 -18.74 -8.22 -12.31
C LYS A 345 -17.70 -9.33 -12.17
N ILE A 346 -18.13 -10.43 -11.57
CA ILE A 346 -17.37 -11.69 -11.53
C ILE A 346 -18.23 -12.74 -12.23
N ASP A 347 -17.68 -13.41 -13.24
CA ASP A 347 -18.37 -14.40 -14.10
C ASP A 347 -19.72 -13.91 -14.66
N GLY A 348 -19.80 -12.62 -14.97
CA GLY A 348 -20.97 -11.97 -15.52
C GLY A 348 -21.99 -11.48 -14.48
N GLU A 349 -21.90 -11.92 -13.22
CA GLU A 349 -22.74 -11.48 -12.13
C GLU A 349 -22.25 -10.14 -11.56
N VAL A 350 -23.14 -9.19 -11.35
CA VAL A 350 -22.82 -7.91 -10.71
C VAL A 350 -22.59 -8.16 -9.22
N VAL A 351 -21.37 -7.87 -8.73
CA VAL A 351 -20.99 -8.00 -7.32
C VAL A 351 -20.94 -6.64 -6.61
N GLN A 352 -20.64 -5.57 -7.37
CA GLN A 352 -20.66 -4.20 -6.89
C GLN A 352 -21.33 -3.31 -7.95
N GLU A 353 -22.21 -2.40 -7.54
CA GLU A 353 -22.84 -1.38 -8.38
C GLU A 353 -22.71 -0.02 -7.69
N ASP A 354 -22.30 1.01 -8.43
CA ASP A 354 -22.07 2.38 -7.92
C ASP A 354 -21.21 2.40 -6.64
N GLY A 355 -20.15 1.56 -6.63
CA GLY A 355 -19.21 1.43 -5.53
C GLY A 355 -19.76 0.70 -4.30
N THR A 356 -21.00 0.17 -4.34
CA THR A 356 -21.64 -0.54 -3.23
C THR A 356 -21.76 -2.03 -3.55
N PHE A 357 -21.32 -2.89 -2.65
CA PHE A 357 -21.48 -4.33 -2.83
C PHE A 357 -22.91 -4.79 -2.57
N ARG A 358 -23.34 -5.83 -3.27
CA ARG A 358 -24.71 -6.38 -3.17
C ARG A 358 -25.07 -6.94 -1.78
N TRP A 359 -24.13 -7.05 -0.87
CA TRP A 359 -24.32 -7.51 0.50
C TRP A 359 -24.19 -6.41 1.56
N GLU A 360 -23.89 -5.17 1.18
CA GLU A 360 -24.00 -3.98 2.01
C GLU A 360 -25.47 -3.50 2.01
#